data_dfd632c6ba73a07085b70348dccc669a
#
_entry.id   dfd632c6ba73a07085b70348dccc669a
#
_cell.length_a   1.000
_cell.length_b   1.000
_cell.length_c   1.000
_cell.angle_alpha   90.00
_cell.angle_beta   90.00
_cell.angle_gamma   90.00
#
_symmetry.space_group_name_H-M   'P 1'
#
loop_
_entity.id
_entity.type
_entity.pdbx_description
1 polymer ?
#
loop_
_entity_poly.entity_id
_entity_poly.type
_entity_poly.pdbx_seq_one_letter_code
_entity_poly.pdbx_strand_id
1 'polypeptide(L)'
;MHIRIASEDDAAGILAIYAPYITNTSFTFETEVPSENEFKERIKKYLLKYPWLVCETNGQIAGYAYASQYRERTAYKWSAECSVYIHDDFHRRGIAQALYSVLFAILKKQGFMNVYAV
;
A
#
# COMPACT_ATOMS: atom_id res chain seq x y z
N MET A 1 3.97 -17.50 -2.10
CA MET A 1 3.64 -16.13 -1.68
C MET A 1 4.72 -15.58 -0.78
N HIS A 2 5.26 -14.43 -1.12
CA HIS A 2 6.33 -13.82 -0.37
C HIS A 2 6.01 -12.35 -0.11
N ILE A 3 5.95 -11.94 1.15
CA ILE A 3 5.68 -10.56 1.55
C ILE A 3 6.98 -9.91 2.01
N ARG A 4 7.31 -8.77 1.45
CA ARG A 4 8.52 -8.02 1.79
C ARG A 4 8.26 -6.51 1.76
N ILE A 5 9.20 -5.75 2.27
CA ILE A 5 9.15 -4.29 2.18
C ILE A 5 9.35 -3.87 0.72
N ALA A 6 8.56 -2.93 0.28
CA ALA A 6 8.68 -2.36 -1.06
C ALA A 6 9.95 -1.52 -1.19
N SER A 7 10.44 -1.40 -2.42
CA SER A 7 11.50 -0.46 -2.76
C SER A 7 11.04 0.36 -3.96
N GLU A 8 11.82 1.38 -4.31
CA GLU A 8 11.48 2.19 -5.48
C GLU A 8 11.51 1.40 -6.79
N ASP A 9 12.24 0.27 -6.81
CA ASP A 9 12.26 -0.62 -7.97
C ASP A 9 10.92 -1.33 -8.20
N ASP A 10 10.05 -1.34 -7.21
CA ASP A 10 8.72 -1.95 -7.31
C ASP A 10 7.69 -1.01 -7.94
N ALA A 11 8.05 0.24 -8.23
CA ALA A 11 7.10 1.24 -8.68
C ALA A 11 6.31 0.82 -9.92
N ALA A 12 6.98 0.22 -10.90
CA ALA A 12 6.30 -0.22 -12.13
C ALA A 12 5.24 -1.29 -11.84
N GLY A 13 5.59 -2.30 -11.03
CA GLY A 13 4.67 -3.37 -10.67
C GLY A 13 3.50 -2.88 -9.82
N ILE A 14 3.79 -1.99 -8.88
CA ILE A 14 2.76 -1.38 -8.03
C ILE A 14 1.82 -0.52 -8.87
N LEU A 15 2.37 0.29 -9.76
CA LEU A 15 1.58 1.15 -10.62
C LEU A 15 0.68 0.35 -11.57
N ALA A 16 1.15 -0.79 -12.05
CA ALA A 16 0.34 -1.68 -12.89
C ALA A 16 -0.91 -2.17 -12.16
N ILE A 17 -0.84 -2.32 -10.84
CA ILE A 17 -2.01 -2.67 -10.03
C ILE A 17 -2.90 -1.46 -9.79
N TYR A 18 -2.29 -0.32 -9.50
CA TYR A 18 -3.01 0.90 -9.10
C TYR A 18 -3.74 1.57 -10.27
N ALA A 19 -3.14 1.56 -11.46
CA ALA A 19 -3.68 2.27 -12.62
C ALA A 19 -5.14 1.88 -12.95
N PRO A 20 -5.52 0.60 -12.95
CA PRO A 20 -6.92 0.23 -13.21
C PRO A 20 -7.91 0.83 -12.20
N TYR A 21 -7.49 1.03 -10.95
CA TYR A 21 -8.36 1.63 -9.95
C TYR A 21 -8.65 3.10 -10.25
N ILE A 22 -7.71 3.80 -10.87
CA ILE A 22 -7.92 5.19 -11.30
C ILE A 22 -8.79 5.25 -12.53
N THR A 23 -8.50 4.44 -13.53
CA THR A 23 -9.15 4.52 -14.85
C THR A 23 -10.52 3.86 -14.87
N ASN A 24 -10.76 2.85 -14.04
CA ASN A 24 -11.97 2.02 -14.09
C ASN A 24 -12.91 2.20 -12.90
N THR A 25 -12.48 2.91 -11.86
CA THR A 25 -13.28 3.09 -10.66
C THR A 25 -13.17 4.52 -10.14
N SER A 26 -14.05 4.85 -9.20
CA SER A 26 -14.01 6.14 -8.51
C SER A 26 -13.48 6.01 -7.07
N PHE A 27 -12.77 4.94 -6.78
CA PHE A 27 -12.28 4.68 -5.42
C PHE A 27 -11.13 5.59 -4.99
N THR A 28 -10.46 6.25 -5.92
CA THR A 28 -9.35 7.14 -5.59
C THR A 28 -9.72 8.59 -5.92
N PHE A 29 -9.02 9.52 -5.31
CA PHE A 29 -9.16 10.94 -5.60
C PHE A 29 -8.31 11.40 -6.77
N GLU A 30 -7.43 10.55 -7.27
CA GLU A 30 -6.61 10.89 -8.43
C GLU A 30 -7.41 10.72 -9.71
N THR A 31 -7.31 11.69 -10.60
CA THR A 31 -7.98 11.66 -11.89
C THR A 31 -7.04 11.21 -13.02
N GLU A 32 -5.74 11.25 -12.79
CA GLU A 32 -4.73 10.84 -13.76
C GLU A 32 -3.82 9.80 -13.15
N VAL A 33 -3.36 8.85 -13.97
CA VAL A 33 -2.40 7.85 -13.53
C VAL A 33 -1.04 8.53 -13.34
N PRO A 34 -0.44 8.44 -12.12
CA PRO A 34 0.89 9.01 -11.91
C PRO A 34 1.94 8.30 -12.76
N SER A 35 3.02 9.01 -13.08
CA SER A 35 4.14 8.40 -13.79
C SER A 35 4.88 7.45 -12.87
N GLU A 36 5.71 6.57 -13.47
CA GLU A 36 6.57 5.67 -12.70
C GLU A 36 7.50 6.45 -11.77
N ASN A 37 8.09 7.55 -12.26
CA ASN A 37 8.98 8.37 -11.44
C ASN A 37 8.25 9.03 -10.28
N GLU A 38 7.04 9.49 -10.48
CA GLU A 38 6.22 10.03 -9.39
C GLU A 38 5.93 8.98 -8.35
N PHE A 39 5.66 7.75 -8.77
CA PHE A 39 5.41 6.64 -7.84
C PHE A 39 6.65 6.24 -7.08
N LYS A 40 7.83 6.24 -7.72
CA LYS A 40 9.09 6.00 -7.03
C LYS A 40 9.30 6.98 -5.89
N GLU A 41 9.08 8.27 -6.15
CA GLU A 41 9.21 9.30 -5.13
C GLU A 41 8.17 9.14 -4.01
N ARG A 42 6.96 8.74 -4.37
CA ARG A 42 5.89 8.48 -3.39
C ARG A 42 6.27 7.34 -2.45
N ILE A 43 6.79 6.24 -2.99
CA ILE A 43 7.22 5.09 -2.20
C ILE A 43 8.36 5.50 -1.26
N LYS A 44 9.36 6.21 -1.76
CA LYS A 44 10.47 6.68 -0.95
C LYS A 44 9.99 7.57 0.20
N LYS A 45 9.09 8.49 -0.10
CA LYS A 45 8.56 9.42 0.89
C LYS A 45 7.82 8.68 2.01
N TYR A 46 6.96 7.73 1.65
CA TYR A 46 6.19 7.00 2.65
C TYR A 46 7.08 6.11 3.49
N LEU A 47 8.07 5.47 2.90
CA LEU A 47 8.99 4.59 3.64
C LEU A 47 9.79 5.31 4.71
N LEU A 48 9.88 6.63 4.68
CA LEU A 48 10.55 7.39 5.74
C LEU A 48 9.85 7.25 7.09
N LYS A 49 8.54 7.04 7.10
CA LYS A 49 7.75 6.97 8.34
C LYS A 49 6.83 5.76 8.42
N TYR A 50 6.42 5.21 7.30
CA TYR A 50 5.38 4.19 7.25
C TYR A 50 5.83 2.99 6.46
N PRO A 51 5.36 1.78 6.84
CA PRO A 51 5.66 0.58 6.06
C PRO A 51 4.89 0.58 4.74
N TRP A 52 5.53 0.04 3.73
CA TRP A 52 4.92 -0.26 2.43
C TRP A 52 5.38 -1.66 2.04
N LEU A 53 4.42 -2.56 1.86
CA LEU A 53 4.69 -3.97 1.60
C LEU A 53 4.21 -4.37 0.22
N VAL A 54 4.92 -5.33 -0.37
CA VAL A 54 4.46 -6.00 -1.59
C VAL A 54 4.37 -7.48 -1.34
N CYS A 55 3.45 -8.13 -2.02
CA CYS A 55 3.31 -9.59 -2.04
C CYS A 55 3.71 -10.07 -3.42
N GLU A 56 4.74 -10.90 -3.49
CA GLU A 56 5.19 -11.52 -4.73
C GLU A 56 4.68 -12.95 -4.85
N THR A 57 4.24 -13.31 -6.03
CA THR A 57 3.85 -14.67 -6.37
C THR A 57 4.35 -14.96 -7.78
N ASN A 58 5.17 -16.00 -7.93
CA ASN A 58 5.74 -16.40 -9.22
C ASN A 58 6.48 -15.27 -9.93
N GLY A 59 7.22 -14.46 -9.15
CA GLY A 59 8.01 -13.36 -9.71
C GLY A 59 7.22 -12.13 -10.09
N GLN A 60 5.93 -12.09 -9.77
CA GLN A 60 5.04 -10.99 -10.08
C GLN A 60 4.51 -10.38 -8.79
N ILE A 61 4.30 -9.06 -8.77
CA ILE A 61 3.65 -8.41 -7.65
C ILE A 61 2.14 -8.68 -7.74
N ALA A 62 1.64 -9.46 -6.80
CA ALA A 62 0.23 -9.84 -6.74
C ALA A 62 -0.62 -8.81 -5.99
N GLY A 63 0.00 -8.05 -5.08
CA GLY A 63 -0.68 -7.03 -4.32
C GLY A 63 0.29 -6.21 -3.51
N TYR A 64 -0.20 -5.11 -2.95
CA TYR A 64 0.60 -4.29 -2.06
C TYR A 64 -0.28 -3.64 -1.01
N ALA A 65 0.35 -3.25 0.09
CA ALA A 65 -0.33 -2.54 1.17
C ALA A 65 0.61 -1.49 1.73
N TYR A 66 0.07 -0.36 2.14
CA TYR A 66 0.88 0.67 2.75
C TYR A 66 0.09 1.42 3.82
N ALA A 67 0.83 2.09 4.70
CA ALA A 67 0.25 2.97 5.68
C ALA A 67 0.62 4.42 5.36
N SER A 68 -0.21 5.34 5.80
CA SER A 68 0.02 6.76 5.65
C SER A 68 -0.59 7.49 6.84
N GLN A 69 -0.38 8.80 6.89
CA GLN A 69 -0.95 9.63 7.94
C GLN A 69 -2.47 9.60 7.88
N TYR A 70 -3.10 9.42 9.05
CA TYR A 70 -4.55 9.50 9.16
C TYR A 70 -5.03 10.91 8.77
N ARG A 71 -6.17 10.99 8.07
CA ARG A 71 -6.67 12.24 7.48
C ARG A 71 -6.97 13.32 8.50
N GLU A 72 -7.50 12.95 9.65
CA GLU A 72 -7.83 13.91 10.70
C GLU A 72 -6.60 14.17 11.56
N ARG A 73 -5.94 15.27 11.28
CA ARG A 73 -4.65 15.61 11.88
C ARG A 73 -4.70 15.99 13.35
N THR A 74 -5.85 16.45 13.82
CA THR A 74 -5.87 17.30 15.01
C THR A 74 -5.61 16.58 16.31
N ALA A 75 -5.76 15.27 16.38
CA ALA A 75 -5.63 14.59 17.65
C ALA A 75 -4.83 13.30 17.60
N TYR A 76 -4.28 12.92 16.43
CA TYR A 76 -3.92 11.52 16.29
C TYR A 76 -2.60 11.24 15.58
N LYS A 77 -1.51 11.80 16.13
CA LYS A 77 -0.17 11.43 15.64
C LYS A 77 0.14 9.94 15.80
N TRP A 78 -0.66 9.22 16.58
CA TRP A 78 -0.52 7.78 16.81
C TRP A 78 -1.46 6.95 15.94
N SER A 79 -2.13 7.57 14.99
CA SER A 79 -3.07 6.90 14.10
C SER A 79 -2.52 6.86 12.68
N ALA A 80 -2.81 5.78 11.97
CA ALA A 80 -2.40 5.60 10.59
C ALA A 80 -3.55 5.03 9.76
N GLU A 81 -3.60 5.40 8.48
CA GLU A 81 -4.49 4.78 7.50
C GLU A 81 -3.75 3.69 6.76
N CYS A 82 -4.43 2.60 6.45
CA CYS A 82 -3.88 1.52 5.66
C CYS A 82 -4.69 1.31 4.40
N SER A 83 -4.00 1.05 3.31
CA SER A 83 -4.63 0.76 2.02
C SER A 83 -4.04 -0.51 1.45
N VAL A 84 -4.90 -1.34 0.82
CA VAL A 84 -4.48 -2.57 0.16
C VAL A 84 -5.07 -2.60 -1.23
N TYR A 85 -4.24 -2.97 -2.20
CA TYR A 85 -4.66 -3.16 -3.60
C TYR A 85 -4.16 -4.51 -4.08
N ILE A 86 -5.04 -5.27 -4.73
CA ILE A 86 -4.73 -6.61 -5.22
C ILE A 86 -4.88 -6.64 -6.74
N HIS A 87 -3.92 -7.25 -7.42
CA HIS A 87 -4.00 -7.49 -8.85
C HIS A 87 -5.21 -8.38 -9.16
N ASP A 88 -5.93 -8.07 -10.24
CA ASP A 88 -7.18 -8.76 -10.59
C ASP A 88 -7.04 -10.28 -10.64
N ASP A 89 -5.90 -10.78 -11.12
CA ASP A 89 -5.68 -12.22 -11.25
C ASP A 89 -5.48 -12.93 -9.91
N PHE A 90 -5.35 -12.19 -8.83
CA PHE A 90 -4.98 -12.74 -7.53
C PHE A 90 -6.02 -12.48 -6.43
N HIS A 91 -7.20 -12.03 -6.78
CA HIS A 91 -8.28 -11.84 -5.82
C HIS A 91 -8.71 -13.16 -5.19
N ARG A 92 -9.19 -13.10 -3.95
CA ARG A 92 -9.74 -14.25 -3.21
C ARG A 92 -8.69 -15.32 -2.85
N ARG A 93 -7.41 -14.95 -2.79
CA ARG A 93 -6.33 -15.87 -2.41
C ARG A 93 -5.78 -15.59 -1.01
N GLY A 94 -6.48 -14.77 -0.21
CA GLY A 94 -6.05 -14.43 1.13
C GLY A 94 -4.88 -13.44 1.19
N ILE A 95 -4.50 -12.85 0.06
CA ILE A 95 -3.36 -11.94 -0.01
C ILE A 95 -3.61 -10.65 0.78
N ALA A 96 -4.81 -10.08 0.65
CA ALA A 96 -5.16 -8.86 1.38
C ALA A 96 -5.06 -9.07 2.88
N GLN A 97 -5.59 -10.17 3.38
CA GLN A 97 -5.54 -10.50 4.80
C GLN A 97 -4.10 -10.69 5.28
N ALA A 98 -3.28 -11.38 4.48
CA ALA A 98 -1.87 -11.60 4.81
C ALA A 98 -1.11 -10.27 4.85
N LEU A 99 -1.33 -9.39 3.88
CA LEU A 99 -0.71 -8.08 3.85
C LEU A 99 -1.11 -7.23 5.05
N TYR A 100 -2.40 -7.20 5.39
CA TYR A 100 -2.87 -6.47 6.57
C TYR A 100 -2.24 -7.00 7.85
N SER A 101 -2.15 -8.32 8.00
CA SER A 101 -1.59 -8.92 9.21
C SER A 101 -0.14 -8.47 9.44
N VAL A 102 0.67 -8.48 8.38
CA VAL A 102 2.07 -8.04 8.49
C VAL A 102 2.15 -6.54 8.72
N LEU A 103 1.34 -5.77 8.00
CA LEU A 103 1.33 -4.32 8.11
C LEU A 103 0.96 -3.88 9.53
N PHE A 104 -0.09 -4.46 10.11
CA PHE A 104 -0.54 -4.13 11.45
C PHE A 104 0.52 -4.49 12.49
N ALA A 105 1.21 -5.63 12.32
CA ALA A 105 2.27 -6.02 13.23
C ALA A 105 3.42 -5.00 13.22
N ILE A 106 3.79 -4.50 12.05
CA ILE A 106 4.84 -3.48 11.92
C ILE A 106 4.39 -2.17 12.58
N LEU A 107 3.18 -1.72 12.28
CA LEU A 107 2.65 -0.47 12.82
C LEU A 107 2.55 -0.52 14.34
N LYS A 108 2.15 -1.64 14.90
CA LYS A 108 2.09 -1.82 16.35
C LYS A 108 3.47 -1.67 16.97
N LYS A 109 4.51 -2.24 16.35
CA LYS A 109 5.88 -2.08 16.82
C LYS A 109 6.40 -0.65 16.69
N GLN A 110 5.89 0.11 15.75
CA GLN A 110 6.23 1.53 15.59
C GLN A 110 5.50 2.45 16.57
N GLY A 111 4.57 1.90 17.37
CA GLY A 111 3.85 2.66 18.37
C GLY A 111 2.53 3.25 17.92
N PHE A 112 2.02 2.88 16.76
CA PHE A 112 0.70 3.34 16.33
C PHE A 112 -0.38 2.61 17.14
N MET A 113 -1.23 3.38 17.79
CA MET A 113 -2.27 2.86 18.66
C MET A 113 -3.57 2.60 17.90
N ASN A 114 -3.82 3.35 16.84
CA ASN A 114 -5.02 3.23 16.03
C ASN A 114 -4.63 3.09 14.56
N VAL A 115 -5.21 2.09 13.91
CA VAL A 115 -4.95 1.83 12.49
C VAL A 115 -6.31 1.70 11.80
N TYR A 116 -6.49 2.47 10.74
CA TYR A 116 -7.75 2.53 9.99
C TYR A 116 -7.54 2.01 8.57
N ALA A 117 -8.34 1.04 8.17
CA ALA A 117 -8.37 0.55 6.80
C ALA A 117 -9.24 1.46 5.94
N VAL A 118 -8.75 1.77 4.75
CA VAL A 118 -9.45 2.65 3.81
C VAL A 118 -9.88 1.89 2.57
#